data_04c0caaccc8fc91c383e1e01904a86f1
#
_entry.id   04c0caaccc8fc91c383e1e01904a86f1
#
_cell.length_a   1.000
_cell.length_b   1.000
_cell.length_c   1.000
_cell.angle_alpha   90.00
_cell.angle_beta   90.00
_cell.angle_gamma   90.00
#
_symmetry.space_group_name_H-M   'P 1'
#
loop_
_entity.id
_entity.type
_entity.pdbx_description
1 polymer ?
#
loop_
_entity_poly.entity_id
_entity_poly.type
_entity_poly.pdbx_seq_one_letter_code
_entity_poly.pdbx_strand_id
1 'polypeptide(L)'
;MQTKVLNLQGQEVSKITLSDEVFKAPYNEALIHQAVVCYLTNQRQGTKSTLTRSEVAGGGRKPWRQKGTGRARQGSIRSPQWVHGGVVFAPKPRDFEKKMNAQMRRGAFVSALSTMMAEKAIVVVEDMNIEPKTKEAVKAIEALKLNRRVTVVTDGVNENALRAFANLPDANVTTADILNTYDLVSSDYVVITKDAIKKIEEGNK
;
A
#
# COMPACT_ATOMS: atom_id res chain seq x y z
N MET A 1 -19.54 -10.71 -17.82
CA MET A 1 -19.82 -9.26 -17.95
C MET A 1 -19.05 -8.70 -19.15
N GLN A 2 -19.59 -7.71 -19.90
CA GLN A 2 -18.86 -7.12 -21.04
C GLN A 2 -18.42 -5.69 -20.71
N THR A 3 -17.18 -5.33 -21.06
CA THR A 3 -16.64 -3.98 -20.90
C THR A 3 -15.95 -3.51 -22.17
N LYS A 4 -15.81 -2.19 -22.33
CA LYS A 4 -15.17 -1.55 -23.47
C LYS A 4 -13.66 -1.54 -23.28
N VAL A 5 -12.94 -1.79 -24.36
CA VAL A 5 -11.49 -1.62 -24.41
C VAL A 5 -11.20 -0.33 -25.16
N LEU A 6 -10.43 0.55 -24.53
CA LEU A 6 -10.07 1.86 -25.05
C LEU A 6 -8.62 1.86 -25.57
N ASN A 7 -8.30 2.80 -26.45
CA ASN A 7 -6.92 3.18 -26.71
C ASN A 7 -6.46 4.28 -25.76
N LEU A 8 -5.19 4.68 -25.79
CA LEU A 8 -4.65 5.77 -24.97
C LEU A 8 -5.24 7.15 -25.28
N GLN A 9 -5.97 7.29 -26.41
CA GLN A 9 -6.70 8.49 -26.79
C GLN A 9 -8.16 8.48 -26.31
N GLY A 10 -8.58 7.47 -25.55
CA GLY A 10 -9.94 7.35 -25.04
C GLY A 10 -11.01 6.87 -26.02
N GLN A 11 -10.59 6.35 -27.20
CA GLN A 11 -11.51 5.82 -28.22
C GLN A 11 -11.77 4.34 -27.97
N GLU A 12 -13.00 3.88 -28.18
CA GLU A 12 -13.39 2.46 -28.08
C GLU A 12 -12.84 1.68 -29.29
N VAL A 13 -11.99 0.69 -29.03
CA VAL A 13 -11.38 -0.18 -30.05
C VAL A 13 -12.11 -1.51 -30.15
N SER A 14 -12.40 -2.13 -29.02
CA SER A 14 -13.02 -3.45 -28.94
C SER A 14 -13.82 -3.62 -27.64
N LYS A 15 -14.42 -4.81 -27.49
CA LYS A 15 -15.07 -5.23 -26.24
C LYS A 15 -14.43 -6.52 -25.75
N ILE A 16 -14.29 -6.64 -24.44
CA ILE A 16 -13.82 -7.86 -23.79
C ILE A 16 -14.91 -8.41 -22.87
N THR A 17 -15.00 -9.72 -22.79
CA THR A 17 -15.89 -10.42 -21.85
C THR A 17 -15.07 -10.77 -20.61
N LEU A 18 -15.50 -10.30 -19.45
CA LEU A 18 -14.89 -10.54 -18.14
C LEU A 18 -15.58 -11.68 -17.42
N SER A 19 -14.82 -12.44 -16.62
CA SER A 19 -15.33 -13.51 -15.77
C SER A 19 -16.21 -12.92 -14.65
N ASP A 20 -17.42 -13.44 -14.52
CA ASP A 20 -18.34 -13.01 -13.45
C ASP A 20 -17.84 -13.45 -12.06
N GLU A 21 -17.04 -14.52 -11.99
CA GLU A 21 -16.46 -14.99 -10.72
C GLU A 21 -15.47 -14.00 -10.10
N VAL A 22 -14.74 -13.25 -10.93
CA VAL A 22 -13.72 -12.28 -10.49
C VAL A 22 -14.25 -10.86 -10.42
N PHE A 23 -15.18 -10.46 -11.30
CA PHE A 23 -15.63 -9.08 -11.43
C PHE A 23 -17.07 -8.83 -10.98
N LYS A 24 -17.74 -9.86 -10.43
CA LYS A 24 -19.13 -9.76 -9.93
C LYS A 24 -19.33 -10.47 -8.58
N ALA A 25 -18.27 -10.56 -7.80
CA ALA A 25 -18.35 -11.14 -6.45
C ALA A 25 -19.07 -10.21 -5.47
N PRO A 26 -19.66 -10.75 -4.40
CA PRO A 26 -20.31 -9.94 -3.38
C PRO A 26 -19.31 -9.05 -2.63
N TYR A 27 -19.72 -7.84 -2.29
CA TYR A 27 -18.92 -6.91 -1.50
C TYR A 27 -18.75 -7.40 -0.06
N ASN A 28 -17.50 -7.43 0.43
CA ASN A 28 -17.17 -7.82 1.79
C ASN A 28 -16.17 -6.82 2.39
N GLU A 29 -16.71 -5.76 3.03
CA GLU A 29 -15.95 -4.68 3.64
C GLU A 29 -14.97 -5.18 4.72
N ALA A 30 -15.44 -6.07 5.61
CA ALA A 30 -14.62 -6.57 6.70
C ALA A 30 -13.36 -7.29 6.21
N LEU A 31 -13.50 -8.07 5.12
CA LEU A 31 -12.39 -8.82 4.54
C LEU A 31 -11.39 -7.90 3.82
N ILE A 32 -11.88 -6.92 3.08
CA ILE A 32 -11.06 -5.88 2.43
C ILE A 32 -10.29 -5.08 3.49
N HIS A 33 -10.98 -4.60 4.54
CA HIS A 33 -10.34 -3.88 5.64
C HIS A 33 -9.24 -4.71 6.31
N GLN A 34 -9.51 -5.98 6.61
CA GLN A 34 -8.51 -6.87 7.21
C GLN A 34 -7.28 -7.05 6.30
N ALA A 35 -7.47 -7.18 4.99
CA ALA A 35 -6.37 -7.30 4.03
C ALA A 35 -5.52 -6.03 3.97
N VAL A 36 -6.15 -4.85 3.94
CA VAL A 36 -5.47 -3.55 3.96
C VAL A 36 -4.68 -3.36 5.26
N VAL A 37 -5.27 -3.64 6.42
CA VAL A 37 -4.59 -3.55 7.72
C VAL A 37 -3.40 -4.52 7.81
N CYS A 38 -3.57 -5.75 7.29
CA CYS A 38 -2.50 -6.73 7.23
C CYS A 38 -1.34 -6.21 6.36
N TYR A 39 -1.62 -5.74 5.16
CA TYR A 39 -0.62 -5.18 4.24
C TYR A 39 0.15 -4.02 4.84
N LEU A 40 -0.55 -2.99 5.36
CA LEU A 40 0.08 -1.81 5.96
C LEU A 40 0.89 -2.15 7.22
N THR A 41 0.43 -3.13 8.02
CA THR A 41 1.16 -3.56 9.21
C THR A 41 2.44 -4.29 8.83
N ASN A 42 2.43 -5.10 7.78
CA ASN A 42 3.59 -5.86 7.31
C ASN A 42 4.68 -4.98 6.66
N GLN A 43 4.34 -3.76 6.24
CA GLN A 43 5.32 -2.78 5.76
C GLN A 43 6.14 -2.13 6.88
N ARG A 44 5.72 -2.29 8.15
CA ARG A 44 6.41 -1.65 9.28
C ARG A 44 7.67 -2.41 9.64
N GLN A 45 8.81 -1.75 9.56
CA GLN A 45 10.12 -2.34 9.86
C GLN A 45 10.34 -2.68 11.34
N GLY A 46 9.74 -1.92 12.26
CA GLY A 46 9.77 -2.20 13.70
C GLY A 46 11.13 -2.04 14.39
N THR A 47 12.08 -1.32 13.83
CA THR A 47 13.46 -1.21 14.31
C THR A 47 13.69 -0.17 15.41
N LYS A 48 12.65 0.52 15.89
CA LYS A 48 12.78 1.50 16.98
C LYS A 48 13.36 0.87 18.24
N SER A 49 14.46 1.45 18.76
CA SER A 49 15.07 1.02 20.01
C SER A 49 15.51 2.23 20.84
N THR A 50 15.20 2.20 22.13
CA THR A 50 15.72 3.15 23.11
C THR A 50 16.15 2.42 24.37
N LEU A 51 16.95 3.05 25.20
CA LEU A 51 17.50 2.47 26.42
C LEU A 51 16.56 2.72 27.61
N THR A 52 16.27 1.70 28.38
CA THR A 52 15.64 1.79 29.69
C THR A 52 16.66 2.25 30.72
N ARG A 53 16.20 2.67 31.91
CA ARG A 53 17.09 3.09 33.00
C ARG A 53 18.11 2.03 33.41
N SER A 54 17.83 0.76 33.20
CA SER A 54 18.75 -0.34 33.51
C SER A 54 19.85 -0.52 32.46
N GLU A 55 19.58 -0.12 31.21
CA GLU A 55 20.49 -0.29 30.07
C GLU A 55 21.39 0.92 29.86
N VAL A 56 21.01 2.11 30.35
CA VAL A 56 21.84 3.31 30.26
C VAL A 56 23.11 3.12 31.08
N ALA A 57 24.25 3.47 30.53
CA ALA A 57 25.56 3.40 31.21
C ALA A 57 25.64 4.41 32.38
N GLY A 58 26.42 4.08 33.42
CA GLY A 58 26.69 4.96 34.57
C GLY A 58 25.73 4.74 35.73
N GLY A 59 25.66 5.68 36.68
CA GLY A 59 24.66 5.79 37.74
C GLY A 59 24.70 4.75 38.88
N GLY A 60 25.76 4.04 39.10
CA GLY A 60 25.87 3.04 40.18
C GLY A 60 25.88 3.65 41.59
N ARG A 61 26.21 4.95 41.72
CA ARG A 61 26.25 5.67 43.01
C ARG A 61 25.00 6.53 43.18
N LYS A 62 24.43 6.56 44.43
CA LYS A 62 23.37 7.49 44.79
C LYS A 62 23.88 8.94 44.72
N PRO A 63 23.17 9.88 44.03
CA PRO A 63 23.65 11.26 43.84
C PRO A 63 23.94 12.01 45.12
N TRP A 64 23.10 11.87 46.14
CA TRP A 64 23.23 12.45 47.47
C TRP A 64 22.51 11.65 48.56
N ARG A 65 22.79 11.94 49.82
CA ARG A 65 22.17 11.28 50.96
C ARG A 65 20.67 11.50 51.01
N GLN A 66 19.93 10.57 51.65
CA GLN A 66 18.49 10.52 51.66
C GLN A 66 17.79 11.73 52.31
N LYS A 67 18.42 12.36 53.31
CA LYS A 67 17.89 13.52 54.07
C LYS A 67 19.02 14.53 54.32
N GLY A 68 18.65 15.80 54.68
CA GLY A 68 19.60 16.82 55.08
C GLY A 68 20.33 17.54 53.95
N THR A 69 19.79 17.50 52.68
CA THR A 69 20.37 18.23 51.54
C THR A 69 19.48 19.33 51.01
N GLY A 70 18.23 19.47 51.50
CA GLY A 70 17.24 20.40 50.95
C GLY A 70 16.77 20.11 49.52
N ARG A 71 17.26 19.03 48.89
CA ARG A 71 16.94 18.62 47.51
C ARG A 71 15.94 17.47 47.49
N ALA A 72 15.23 17.33 46.37
CA ALA A 72 14.39 16.16 46.13
C ALA A 72 15.18 14.85 46.25
N ARG A 73 14.55 13.82 46.81
CA ARG A 73 15.18 12.50 46.95
C ARG A 73 15.45 11.84 45.60
N GLN A 74 16.69 11.41 45.37
CA GLN A 74 17.09 10.76 44.12
C GLN A 74 17.88 9.48 44.41
N GLY A 75 17.57 8.42 43.69
CA GLY A 75 18.25 7.14 43.81
C GLY A 75 19.32 6.88 42.74
N SER A 76 19.14 7.45 41.56
CA SER A 76 20.06 7.26 40.43
C SER A 76 19.94 8.39 39.43
N ILE A 77 21.05 8.75 38.79
CA ILE A 77 21.10 9.73 37.68
C ILE A 77 20.54 9.16 36.36
N ARG A 78 20.36 7.84 36.29
CA ARG A 78 19.75 7.20 35.12
C ARG A 78 18.23 7.23 35.08
N SER A 79 17.61 7.77 36.13
CA SER A 79 16.14 7.87 36.20
C SER A 79 15.60 8.78 35.09
N PRO A 80 14.37 8.54 34.59
CA PRO A 80 13.84 9.24 33.42
C PRO A 80 13.72 10.76 33.56
N GLN A 81 13.62 11.26 34.78
CA GLN A 81 13.57 12.71 35.09
C GLN A 81 14.92 13.42 34.92
N TRP A 82 16.00 12.68 34.77
CA TRP A 82 17.32 13.22 34.54
C TRP A 82 17.65 13.37 33.08
N VAL A 83 18.37 14.41 32.72
CA VAL A 83 18.98 14.55 31.38
C VAL A 83 19.92 13.38 31.16
N HIS A 84 19.83 12.74 30.00
CA HIS A 84 20.50 11.49 29.66
C HIS A 84 20.06 10.26 30.47
N GLY A 85 18.97 10.34 31.24
CA GLY A 85 18.34 9.18 31.86
C GLY A 85 17.64 8.28 30.86
N GLY A 86 17.27 7.07 31.30
CA GLY A 86 16.56 6.09 30.44
C GLY A 86 15.11 6.46 30.18
N VAL A 87 14.54 5.94 29.11
CA VAL A 87 13.12 6.09 28.78
C VAL A 87 12.29 5.11 29.61
N VAL A 88 11.14 5.54 30.17
CA VAL A 88 10.31 4.71 31.06
C VAL A 88 9.74 3.51 30.31
N PHE A 89 9.03 3.75 29.23
CA PHE A 89 8.49 2.74 28.33
C PHE A 89 9.27 2.75 27.01
N ALA A 90 10.53 2.37 27.12
CA ALA A 90 11.46 2.38 25.99
C ALA A 90 10.96 1.45 24.87
N PRO A 91 10.72 1.95 23.66
CA PRO A 91 10.40 1.09 22.53
C PRO A 91 11.57 0.14 22.26
N LYS A 92 11.23 -1.11 22.01
CA LYS A 92 12.18 -2.15 21.60
C LYS A 92 11.84 -2.64 20.20
N PRO A 93 12.81 -3.15 19.44
CA PRO A 93 12.53 -3.77 18.16
C PRO A 93 11.50 -4.88 18.33
N ARG A 94 10.49 -4.88 17.46
CA ARG A 94 9.45 -5.91 17.45
C ARG A 94 8.99 -6.18 16.04
N ASP A 95 8.55 -7.38 15.80
CA ASP A 95 7.90 -7.77 14.58
C ASP A 95 6.43 -7.30 14.58
N PHE A 96 6.00 -6.80 13.42
CA PHE A 96 4.63 -6.35 13.15
C PHE A 96 3.92 -7.27 12.15
N GLU A 97 4.57 -8.35 11.71
CA GLU A 97 4.00 -9.27 10.73
C GLU A 97 2.66 -9.83 11.18
N LYS A 98 1.67 -9.74 10.30
CA LYS A 98 0.36 -10.39 10.44
C LYS A 98 0.14 -11.34 9.30
N LYS A 99 -0.23 -12.57 9.61
CA LYS A 99 -0.58 -13.60 8.62
C LYS A 99 -2.06 -13.55 8.27
N MET A 100 -2.36 -13.78 7.01
CA MET A 100 -3.71 -13.91 6.47
C MET A 100 -3.77 -15.10 5.53
N ASN A 101 -4.81 -15.92 5.61
CA ASN A 101 -4.97 -17.11 4.79
C ASN A 101 -5.07 -16.74 3.30
N ALA A 102 -4.54 -17.57 2.40
CA ALA A 102 -4.53 -17.32 0.96
C ALA A 102 -5.93 -17.11 0.39
N GLN A 103 -6.90 -17.95 0.79
CA GLN A 103 -8.30 -17.81 0.37
C GLN A 103 -8.93 -16.48 0.81
N MET A 104 -8.61 -16.01 2.03
CA MET A 104 -9.09 -14.71 2.52
C MET A 104 -8.48 -13.56 1.71
N ARG A 105 -7.19 -13.62 1.38
CA ARG A 105 -6.53 -12.61 0.53
C ARG A 105 -7.14 -12.55 -0.86
N ARG A 106 -7.35 -13.74 -1.49
CA ARG A 106 -8.03 -13.85 -2.78
C ARG A 106 -9.45 -13.28 -2.73
N GLY A 107 -10.24 -13.66 -1.72
CA GLY A 107 -11.61 -13.16 -1.54
C GLY A 107 -11.66 -11.64 -1.34
N ALA A 108 -10.71 -11.05 -0.58
CA ALA A 108 -10.59 -9.61 -0.42
C ALA A 108 -10.28 -8.90 -1.74
N PHE A 109 -9.35 -9.45 -2.52
CA PHE A 109 -8.92 -8.91 -3.81
C PHE A 109 -10.06 -8.95 -4.84
N VAL A 110 -10.72 -10.08 -4.98
CA VAL A 110 -11.87 -10.27 -5.89
C VAL A 110 -13.04 -9.37 -5.50
N SER A 111 -13.33 -9.23 -4.20
CA SER A 111 -14.37 -8.32 -3.70
C SER A 111 -14.05 -6.86 -4.01
N ALA A 112 -12.79 -6.43 -3.85
CA ALA A 112 -12.35 -5.07 -4.19
C ALA A 112 -12.44 -4.79 -5.70
N LEU A 113 -11.99 -5.72 -6.56
CA LEU A 113 -12.12 -5.60 -8.02
C LEU A 113 -13.57 -5.49 -8.46
N SER A 114 -14.45 -6.32 -7.89
CA SER A 114 -15.87 -6.32 -8.21
C SER A 114 -16.54 -4.99 -7.84
N THR A 115 -16.15 -4.40 -6.71
CA THR A 115 -16.65 -3.08 -6.27
C THR A 115 -16.21 -1.99 -7.23
N MET A 116 -14.92 -1.92 -7.56
CA MET A 116 -14.40 -0.93 -8.52
C MET A 116 -15.04 -1.08 -9.91
N MET A 117 -15.35 -2.30 -10.32
CA MET A 117 -16.06 -2.53 -11.58
C MET A 117 -17.51 -2.03 -11.51
N ALA A 118 -18.21 -2.24 -10.40
CA ALA A 118 -19.57 -1.73 -10.18
C ALA A 118 -19.63 -0.19 -10.18
N GLU A 119 -18.59 0.45 -9.63
CA GLU A 119 -18.41 1.90 -9.60
C GLU A 119 -17.90 2.49 -10.93
N LYS A 120 -17.62 1.65 -11.93
CA LYS A 120 -17.03 2.03 -13.22
C LYS A 120 -15.67 2.71 -13.09
N ALA A 121 -14.94 2.37 -12.05
CA ALA A 121 -13.60 2.87 -11.77
C ALA A 121 -12.49 2.09 -12.51
N ILE A 122 -12.82 0.96 -13.13
CA ILE A 122 -11.88 0.18 -13.95
C ILE A 122 -12.01 0.59 -15.41
N VAL A 123 -10.89 1.01 -15.99
CA VAL A 123 -10.74 1.34 -17.41
C VAL A 123 -9.82 0.31 -18.06
N VAL A 124 -10.33 -0.37 -19.08
CA VAL A 124 -9.55 -1.37 -19.83
C VAL A 124 -8.93 -0.72 -21.05
N VAL A 125 -7.62 -0.85 -21.19
CA VAL A 125 -6.88 -0.38 -22.37
C VAL A 125 -6.33 -1.54 -23.17
N GLU A 126 -6.16 -1.35 -24.47
CA GLU A 126 -5.62 -2.38 -25.35
C GLU A 126 -4.18 -2.70 -24.99
N ASP A 127 -3.32 -1.68 -24.95
CA ASP A 127 -1.91 -1.78 -24.60
C ASP A 127 -1.43 -0.47 -23.95
N MET A 128 -0.36 -0.54 -23.14
CA MET A 128 0.30 0.61 -22.50
C MET A 128 1.61 0.93 -23.26
N ASN A 129 1.52 1.14 -24.57
CA ASN A 129 2.68 1.52 -25.37
C ASN A 129 2.85 3.05 -25.36
N ILE A 130 3.66 3.54 -24.41
CA ILE A 130 3.88 4.97 -24.17
C ILE A 130 5.38 5.29 -24.23
N GLU A 131 5.73 6.47 -24.75
CA GLU A 131 7.11 6.96 -24.66
C GLU A 131 7.48 7.25 -23.19
N PRO A 132 8.77 7.11 -22.78
CA PRO A 132 9.23 7.34 -21.41
C PRO A 132 9.30 8.85 -21.09
N LYS A 133 8.19 9.57 -21.31
CA LYS A 133 8.02 11.00 -21.07
C LYS A 133 6.78 11.27 -20.23
N THR A 134 6.91 12.03 -19.17
CA THR A 134 5.78 12.40 -18.29
C THR A 134 4.66 13.14 -19.04
N LYS A 135 5.00 13.92 -20.07
CA LYS A 135 4.02 14.64 -20.90
C LYS A 135 3.05 13.69 -21.61
N GLU A 136 3.52 12.53 -22.06
CA GLU A 136 2.67 11.53 -22.72
C GLU A 136 1.77 10.80 -21.70
N ALA A 137 2.29 10.54 -20.49
CA ALA A 137 1.49 10.00 -19.40
C ALA A 137 0.34 10.94 -18.99
N VAL A 138 0.62 12.24 -18.88
CA VAL A 138 -0.40 13.26 -18.58
C VAL A 138 -1.46 13.32 -19.67
N LYS A 139 -1.06 13.32 -20.94
CA LYS A 139 -2.02 13.30 -22.07
C LYS A 139 -2.92 12.06 -22.04
N ALA A 140 -2.36 10.89 -21.73
CA ALA A 140 -3.14 9.65 -21.63
C ALA A 140 -4.16 9.72 -20.48
N ILE A 141 -3.76 10.23 -19.31
CA ILE A 141 -4.66 10.44 -18.15
C ILE A 141 -5.81 11.39 -18.53
N GLU A 142 -5.49 12.51 -19.16
CA GLU A 142 -6.47 13.51 -19.60
C GLU A 142 -7.43 12.94 -20.66
N ALA A 143 -6.91 12.22 -21.65
CA ALA A 143 -7.72 11.59 -22.70
C ALA A 143 -8.68 10.54 -22.14
N LEU A 144 -8.25 9.78 -21.13
CA LEU A 144 -9.08 8.82 -20.41
C LEU A 144 -9.99 9.47 -19.35
N LYS A 145 -9.89 10.79 -19.14
CA LYS A 145 -10.67 11.61 -18.17
C LYS A 145 -10.49 11.13 -16.71
N LEU A 146 -9.30 10.77 -16.34
CA LEU A 146 -8.95 10.28 -15.01
C LEU A 146 -8.40 11.44 -14.15
N ASN A 147 -9.22 12.03 -13.30
CA ASN A 147 -8.90 13.27 -12.58
C ASN A 147 -8.42 13.07 -11.13
N ARG A 148 -8.08 11.83 -10.74
CA ARG A 148 -7.71 11.45 -9.38
C ARG A 148 -6.62 10.40 -9.39
N ARG A 149 -6.38 9.74 -8.26
CA ARG A 149 -5.38 8.67 -8.17
C ARG A 149 -5.66 7.53 -9.13
N VAL A 150 -4.65 7.22 -9.93
CA VAL A 150 -4.71 6.19 -10.97
C VAL A 150 -3.66 5.13 -10.72
N THR A 151 -4.07 3.86 -10.66
CA THR A 151 -3.13 2.74 -10.73
C THR A 151 -3.18 2.12 -12.12
N VAL A 152 -2.05 2.09 -12.80
CA VAL A 152 -1.87 1.45 -14.10
C VAL A 152 -1.35 0.04 -13.89
N VAL A 153 -2.06 -0.95 -14.44
CA VAL A 153 -1.73 -2.37 -14.31
C VAL A 153 -1.35 -2.94 -15.67
N THR A 154 -0.12 -3.39 -15.78
CA THR A 154 0.43 -4.00 -16.99
C THR A 154 0.59 -5.50 -16.83
N ASP A 155 0.67 -6.22 -17.94
CA ASP A 155 0.89 -7.66 -17.96
C ASP A 155 2.26 -8.05 -17.38
N GLY A 156 3.30 -7.31 -17.77
CA GLY A 156 4.67 -7.48 -17.31
C GLY A 156 5.32 -6.13 -17.04
N VAL A 157 6.62 -6.16 -16.70
CA VAL A 157 7.37 -4.93 -16.41
C VAL A 157 7.49 -4.08 -17.67
N ASN A 158 6.86 -2.92 -17.68
CA ASN A 158 6.94 -1.93 -18.76
C ASN A 158 7.79 -0.75 -18.29
N GLU A 159 9.09 -0.76 -18.64
CA GLU A 159 10.03 0.30 -18.21
C GLU A 159 9.63 1.67 -18.73
N ASN A 160 9.06 1.77 -19.92
CA ASN A 160 8.64 3.04 -20.51
C ASN A 160 7.47 3.63 -19.71
N ALA A 161 6.47 2.82 -19.37
CA ALA A 161 5.36 3.24 -18.52
C ALA A 161 5.86 3.63 -17.13
N LEU A 162 6.72 2.82 -16.50
CA LEU A 162 7.30 3.16 -15.19
C LEU A 162 7.99 4.52 -15.21
N ARG A 163 8.85 4.80 -16.21
CA ARG A 163 9.53 6.10 -16.32
C ARG A 163 8.59 7.25 -16.62
N ALA A 164 7.55 7.03 -17.43
CA ALA A 164 6.58 8.06 -17.80
C ALA A 164 5.70 8.49 -16.61
N PHE A 165 5.29 7.55 -15.76
CA PHE A 165 4.39 7.82 -14.62
C PHE A 165 5.13 8.10 -13.30
N ALA A 166 6.42 7.73 -13.15
CA ALA A 166 7.17 7.80 -11.89
C ALA A 166 7.16 9.18 -11.20
N ASN A 167 7.11 10.27 -11.95
CA ASN A 167 7.11 11.64 -11.41
C ASN A 167 5.70 12.18 -11.12
N LEU A 168 4.65 11.43 -11.41
CA LEU A 168 3.27 11.86 -11.16
C LEU A 168 2.84 11.38 -9.77
N PRO A 169 2.51 12.29 -8.82
CA PRO A 169 2.20 11.93 -7.43
C PRO A 169 0.92 11.09 -7.30
N ASP A 170 -0.01 11.27 -8.23
CA ASP A 170 -1.31 10.60 -8.23
C ASP A 170 -1.37 9.40 -9.18
N ALA A 171 -0.23 8.95 -9.71
CA ALA A 171 -0.16 7.80 -10.59
C ALA A 171 0.81 6.74 -10.05
N ASN A 172 0.37 5.49 -10.06
CA ASN A 172 1.18 4.33 -9.72
C ASN A 172 1.16 3.33 -10.87
N VAL A 173 2.28 2.65 -11.12
CA VAL A 173 2.36 1.58 -12.12
C VAL A 173 2.75 0.28 -11.43
N THR A 174 1.97 -0.76 -11.67
CA THR A 174 2.20 -2.09 -11.11
C THR A 174 1.98 -3.16 -12.17
N THR A 175 2.38 -4.38 -11.90
CA THR A 175 2.10 -5.54 -12.76
C THR A 175 0.94 -6.35 -12.21
N ALA A 176 0.29 -7.13 -13.07
CA ALA A 176 -0.83 -8.01 -12.69
C ALA A 176 -0.45 -8.98 -11.56
N ASP A 177 0.81 -9.44 -11.53
CA ASP A 177 1.32 -10.40 -10.54
C ASP A 177 1.53 -9.77 -9.15
N ILE A 178 1.81 -8.46 -9.07
CA ILE A 178 2.12 -7.74 -7.83
C ILE A 178 0.91 -6.98 -7.29
N LEU A 179 -0.08 -6.73 -8.15
CA LEU A 179 -1.29 -5.99 -7.79
C LEU A 179 -1.95 -6.57 -6.53
N ASN A 180 -2.20 -5.72 -5.56
CA ASN A 180 -2.76 -6.13 -4.28
C ASN A 180 -4.05 -5.34 -3.93
N THR A 181 -4.75 -5.80 -2.88
CA THR A 181 -6.01 -5.17 -2.43
C THR A 181 -5.81 -3.72 -1.99
N TYR A 182 -4.64 -3.36 -1.42
CA TYR A 182 -4.35 -1.99 -1.00
C TYR A 182 -4.24 -1.05 -2.20
N ASP A 183 -3.58 -1.48 -3.29
CA ASP A 183 -3.43 -0.66 -4.50
C ASP A 183 -4.81 -0.35 -5.12
N LEU A 184 -5.73 -1.32 -5.11
CA LEU A 184 -7.11 -1.12 -5.57
C LEU A 184 -7.85 -0.10 -4.70
N VAL A 185 -7.84 -0.29 -3.38
CA VAL A 185 -8.60 0.56 -2.44
C VAL A 185 -8.01 1.98 -2.34
N SER A 186 -6.69 2.13 -2.52
CA SER A 186 -6.03 3.43 -2.48
C SER A 186 -6.19 4.26 -3.76
N SER A 187 -6.65 3.64 -4.85
CA SER A 187 -6.83 4.28 -6.15
C SER A 187 -8.30 4.61 -6.39
N ASP A 188 -8.54 5.77 -7.01
CA ASP A 188 -9.88 6.14 -7.48
C ASP A 188 -10.19 5.48 -8.83
N TYR A 189 -9.16 5.26 -9.65
CA TYR A 189 -9.28 4.60 -10.95
C TYR A 189 -8.16 3.57 -11.14
N VAL A 190 -8.49 2.47 -11.81
CA VAL A 190 -7.52 1.46 -12.22
C VAL A 190 -7.56 1.28 -13.72
N VAL A 191 -6.43 1.51 -14.38
CA VAL A 191 -6.25 1.29 -15.81
C VAL A 191 -5.57 -0.05 -16.00
N ILE A 192 -6.22 -1.00 -16.65
CA ILE A 192 -5.71 -2.36 -16.81
C ILE A 192 -5.54 -2.69 -18.29
N THR A 193 -4.39 -3.21 -18.69
CA THR A 193 -4.18 -3.69 -20.05
C THR A 193 -4.97 -4.98 -20.28
N LYS A 194 -5.38 -5.22 -21.53
CA LYS A 194 -6.16 -6.39 -21.92
C LYS A 194 -5.49 -7.71 -21.52
N ASP A 195 -4.18 -7.79 -21.62
CA ASP A 195 -3.44 -9.01 -21.27
C ASP A 195 -3.24 -9.17 -19.78
N ALA A 196 -3.11 -8.04 -19.02
CA ALA A 196 -3.12 -8.06 -17.57
C ALA A 196 -4.43 -8.61 -16.99
N ILE A 197 -5.58 -8.31 -17.60
CA ILE A 197 -6.88 -8.86 -17.19
C ILE A 197 -6.88 -10.39 -17.28
N LYS A 198 -6.37 -10.96 -18.37
CA LYS A 198 -6.31 -12.42 -18.54
C LYS A 198 -5.50 -13.07 -17.41
N LYS A 199 -4.35 -12.48 -17.08
CA LYS A 199 -3.53 -12.96 -15.96
C LYS A 199 -4.24 -12.85 -14.60
N ILE A 200 -4.95 -11.75 -14.36
CA ILE A 200 -5.74 -11.59 -13.13
C ILE A 200 -6.82 -12.66 -13.05
N GLU A 201 -7.51 -12.95 -14.13
CA GLU A 201 -8.53 -14.00 -14.17
C GLU A 201 -7.94 -15.40 -13.93
N GLU A 202 -6.81 -15.72 -14.55
CA GLU A 202 -6.11 -17.01 -14.37
C GLU A 202 -5.61 -17.20 -12.93
N GLY A 203 -5.05 -16.17 -12.33
CA GLY A 203 -4.54 -16.21 -10.95
C GLY A 203 -5.63 -16.27 -9.87
N ASN A 204 -6.89 -15.95 -10.21
CA ASN A 204 -8.01 -15.88 -9.27
C ASN A 204 -9.17 -16.85 -9.55
N LYS A 205 -8.95 -17.83 -10.40
CA LYS A 205 -9.86 -18.96 -10.61
C LYS A 205 -9.78 -20.03 -9.53
#